data_500dd1b2f19db359c0d300b6701902b7
#
_entry.id   500dd1b2f19db359c0d300b6701902b7
#
_cell.length_a   1.000
_cell.length_b   1.000
_cell.length_c   1.000
_cell.angle_alpha   90.00
_cell.angle_beta   90.00
_cell.angle_gamma   90.00
#
_symmetry.space_group_name_H-M   'P 1'
#
loop_
_entity.id
_entity.type
_entity.pdbx_description
1 polymer ?
#
loop_
_entity_poly.entity_id
_entity_poly.type
_entity_poly.pdbx_seq_one_letter_code
_entity_poly.pdbx_strand_id
1 'polypeptide(L)'
;MRDALDRLEFLSDYREDNRIEAKRAQGGLPHSLWETYSAFANTLGGVILLGVAEGEDKSLYSVPLFDPQELADEFWSMVNDPKVVSVNLLRREDVQIVTSGRNQIVAIFVPRADFRHRPVYLGEDPFTGTYYRRGEGDCRCPRHEVEAMLRDRADPNPLAGLEPASR
;
A
#
# COMPACT_ATOMS: atom_id res chain seq x y z
N MET A 1 6.99 11.67 4.93
CA MET A 1 7.23 10.94 3.68
C MET A 1 8.44 11.40 2.91
N ARG A 2 8.70 12.70 2.83
CA ARG A 2 9.90 13.19 2.14
C ARG A 2 11.19 12.65 2.74
N ASP A 3 11.25 12.58 4.07
CA ASP A 3 12.42 12.03 4.75
C ASP A 3 12.65 10.56 4.40
N ALA A 4 11.58 9.83 4.10
CA ALA A 4 11.69 8.46 3.66
C ALA A 4 12.24 8.36 2.23
N LEU A 5 11.85 9.32 1.35
CA LEU A 5 12.36 9.37 -0.02
C LEU A 5 13.86 9.58 -0.05
N ASP A 6 14.37 10.49 0.78
CA ASP A 6 15.80 10.78 0.83
C ASP A 6 16.61 9.59 1.29
N ARG A 7 15.99 8.67 2.03
CA ARG A 7 16.66 7.47 2.54
C ARG A 7 16.58 6.28 1.60
N LEU A 8 15.70 6.31 0.60
CA LEU A 8 15.51 5.17 -0.30
C LEU A 8 16.70 4.87 -1.19
N GLU A 9 17.65 5.79 -1.33
CA GLU A 9 18.88 5.51 -2.06
C GLU A 9 19.73 4.43 -1.37
N PHE A 10 19.51 4.19 -0.08
CA PHE A 10 20.21 3.20 0.72
C PHE A 10 19.29 2.02 1.06
N LEU A 11 18.75 1.37 0.03
CA LEU A 11 17.80 0.28 0.21
C LEU A 11 18.32 -0.85 1.08
N SER A 12 19.65 -1.08 1.07
CA SER A 12 20.24 -2.16 1.86
C SER A 12 20.06 -1.97 3.37
N ASP A 13 19.72 -0.76 3.82
CA ASP A 13 19.44 -0.47 5.23
C ASP A 13 18.03 -0.88 5.65
N TYR A 14 17.19 -1.27 4.68
CA TYR A 14 15.78 -1.57 4.92
C TYR A 14 15.50 -3.05 4.78
N ARG A 15 14.43 -3.48 5.43
CA ARG A 15 13.88 -4.83 5.35
C ARG A 15 12.39 -4.72 5.12
N GLU A 16 11.80 -5.73 4.49
CA GLU A 16 10.35 -5.82 4.47
C GLU A 16 9.83 -5.93 5.90
N ASP A 17 8.75 -5.24 6.19
CA ASP A 17 8.11 -5.26 7.51
C ASP A 17 6.64 -4.89 7.37
N ASN A 18 6.01 -4.50 8.48
CA ASN A 18 4.58 -4.13 8.46
C ASN A 18 4.30 -2.82 7.71
N ARG A 19 5.32 -2.09 7.25
CA ARG A 19 5.17 -0.83 6.54
C ARG A 19 6.01 -0.72 5.27
N ILE A 20 6.72 -1.76 4.90
CA ILE A 20 7.54 -1.77 3.69
C ILE A 20 7.33 -3.08 2.95
N GLU A 21 7.01 -2.98 1.68
CA GLU A 21 6.86 -4.14 0.79
C GLU A 21 7.68 -3.91 -0.48
N ALA A 22 8.53 -4.86 -0.82
CA ALA A 22 9.34 -4.81 -2.03
C ALA A 22 8.79 -5.78 -3.07
N LYS A 23 8.71 -5.32 -4.31
CA LYS A 23 8.26 -6.14 -5.43
C LYS A 23 9.18 -5.89 -6.62
N ARG A 24 9.63 -6.97 -7.28
CA ARG A 24 10.53 -6.83 -8.44
C ARG A 24 9.84 -6.09 -9.58
N ALA A 25 8.60 -6.44 -9.87
CA ALA A 25 7.78 -5.79 -10.89
C ALA A 25 8.43 -5.74 -12.28
N GLN A 26 9.41 -6.62 -12.55
CA GLN A 26 10.12 -6.64 -13.82
C GLN A 26 9.27 -7.18 -14.97
N GLY A 27 8.21 -7.92 -14.66
CA GLY A 27 7.23 -8.40 -15.63
C GLY A 27 5.96 -7.56 -15.67
N GLY A 28 5.96 -6.38 -15.06
CA GLY A 28 4.80 -5.51 -14.93
C GLY A 28 4.30 -5.45 -13.50
N LEU A 29 3.14 -4.82 -13.29
CA LEU A 29 2.55 -4.73 -11.96
C LEU A 29 2.13 -6.12 -11.48
N PRO A 30 2.64 -6.60 -10.34
CA PRO A 30 2.18 -7.88 -9.81
C PRO A 30 0.77 -7.75 -9.25
N HIS A 31 -0.02 -8.81 -9.43
CA HIS A 31 -1.39 -8.82 -8.92
C HIS A 31 -1.44 -8.63 -7.41
N SER A 32 -0.46 -9.17 -6.70
CA SER A 32 -0.36 -9.06 -5.24
C SER A 32 -0.13 -7.63 -4.74
N LEU A 33 0.22 -6.69 -5.63
CA LEU A 33 0.36 -5.29 -5.26
C LEU A 33 -0.92 -4.75 -4.63
N TRP A 34 -2.07 -5.17 -5.15
CA TRP A 34 -3.37 -4.66 -4.69
C TRP A 34 -3.72 -5.19 -3.31
N GLU A 35 -3.32 -6.44 -3.00
CA GLU A 35 -3.47 -6.97 -1.64
C GLU A 35 -2.65 -6.14 -0.65
N THR A 36 -1.44 -5.77 -1.03
CA THR A 36 -0.58 -4.92 -0.19
C THR A 36 -1.17 -3.52 -0.03
N TYR A 37 -1.70 -2.95 -1.12
CA TYR A 37 -2.37 -1.65 -1.06
C TYR A 37 -3.51 -1.68 -0.04
N SER A 38 -4.39 -2.66 -0.15
CA SER A 38 -5.51 -2.83 0.77
C SER A 38 -5.01 -3.01 2.21
N ALA A 39 -4.02 -3.88 2.40
CA ALA A 39 -3.48 -4.18 3.73
C ALA A 39 -2.88 -2.95 4.40
N PHE A 40 -2.08 -2.17 3.66
CA PHE A 40 -1.49 -0.94 4.19
C PHE A 40 -2.57 0.08 4.54
N ALA A 41 -3.53 0.29 3.64
CA ALA A 41 -4.60 1.26 3.85
C ALA A 41 -5.46 0.92 5.07
N ASN A 42 -5.68 -0.36 5.33
CA ASN A 42 -6.51 -0.80 6.45
C ASN A 42 -5.74 -0.94 7.76
N THR A 43 -4.42 -0.83 7.75
CA THR A 43 -3.60 -1.05 8.95
C THR A 43 -2.90 0.24 9.39
N LEU A 44 -1.66 0.44 8.95
CA LEU A 44 -0.85 1.58 9.40
C LEU A 44 -0.37 2.46 8.25
N GLY A 45 -0.76 2.15 7.02
CA GLY A 45 -0.13 2.73 5.85
C GLY A 45 1.24 2.09 5.62
N GLY A 46 1.94 2.51 4.58
CA GLY A 46 3.25 1.98 4.28
C GLY A 46 3.73 2.40 2.90
N VAL A 47 4.88 1.88 2.50
CA VAL A 47 5.44 2.14 1.20
C VAL A 47 5.61 0.83 0.42
N ILE A 48 5.19 0.86 -0.85
CA ILE A 48 5.40 -0.25 -1.79
C ILE A 48 6.51 0.18 -2.73
N LEU A 49 7.55 -0.64 -2.84
CA LEU A 49 8.70 -0.35 -3.68
C LEU A 49 8.69 -1.30 -4.88
N LEU A 50 8.57 -0.75 -6.08
CA LEU A 50 8.60 -1.50 -7.33
C LEU A 50 9.99 -1.39 -7.95
N GLY A 51 10.53 -2.51 -8.40
CA GLY A 51 11.91 -2.57 -8.88
C GLY A 51 12.89 -2.85 -7.76
N VAL A 52 12.43 -3.52 -6.71
CA VAL A 52 13.24 -3.85 -5.53
C VAL A 52 13.07 -5.31 -5.20
N ALA A 53 14.17 -5.96 -4.87
CA ALA A 53 14.21 -7.37 -4.51
C ALA A 53 14.81 -7.55 -3.13
N GLU A 54 14.56 -8.70 -2.54
CA GLU A 54 15.10 -9.09 -1.24
C GLU A 54 16.23 -10.11 -1.43
N GLY A 55 17.37 -9.84 -0.81
CA GLY A 55 18.50 -10.73 -0.85
C GLY A 55 18.38 -11.87 0.15
N GLU A 56 19.39 -12.76 0.15
CA GLU A 56 19.42 -13.90 1.07
C GLU A 56 19.50 -13.44 2.53
N ASP A 57 20.16 -12.32 2.77
CA ASP A 57 20.28 -11.71 4.10
C ASP A 57 19.09 -10.83 4.46
N LYS A 58 18.04 -10.88 3.64
CA LYS A 58 16.83 -10.07 3.80
C LYS A 58 17.01 -8.59 3.47
N SER A 59 18.21 -8.13 3.11
CA SER A 59 18.40 -6.74 2.69
C SER A 59 17.75 -6.49 1.33
N LEU A 60 17.33 -5.26 1.11
CA LEU A 60 16.68 -4.86 -0.13
C LEU A 60 17.70 -4.29 -1.11
N TYR A 61 17.48 -4.52 -2.41
CA TYR A 61 18.34 -3.96 -3.44
C TYR A 61 17.49 -3.67 -4.69
N SER A 62 17.90 -2.64 -5.45
CA SER A 62 17.19 -2.29 -6.66
C SER A 62 17.51 -3.25 -7.80
N VAL A 63 16.51 -3.48 -8.66
CA VAL A 63 16.67 -4.26 -9.89
C VAL A 63 16.22 -3.38 -11.06
N PRO A 64 16.76 -3.59 -12.28
CA PRO A 64 16.37 -2.75 -13.41
C PRO A 64 14.92 -2.95 -13.81
N LEU A 65 14.22 -1.82 -13.99
CA LEU A 65 12.88 -1.78 -14.57
C LEU A 65 13.02 -1.28 -16.00
N PHE A 66 12.26 -1.89 -16.91
CA PHE A 66 12.32 -1.50 -18.32
C PHE A 66 11.85 -0.04 -18.51
N ASP A 67 10.72 0.31 -17.92
CA ASP A 67 10.16 1.65 -18.04
C ASP A 67 9.42 2.02 -16.73
N PRO A 68 10.14 2.64 -15.78
CA PRO A 68 9.52 3.00 -14.50
C PRO A 68 8.33 3.95 -14.64
N GLN A 69 8.39 4.88 -15.59
CA GLN A 69 7.28 5.81 -15.80
C GLN A 69 6.02 5.11 -16.29
N GLU A 70 6.17 4.19 -17.24
CA GLU A 70 5.03 3.41 -17.73
C GLU A 70 4.41 2.59 -16.61
N LEU A 71 5.24 2.00 -15.75
CA LEU A 71 4.77 1.23 -14.60
C LEU A 71 3.98 2.11 -13.62
N ALA A 72 4.50 3.30 -13.33
CA ALA A 72 3.82 4.26 -12.47
C ALA A 72 2.48 4.71 -13.08
N ASP A 73 2.46 4.94 -14.39
CA ASP A 73 1.24 5.35 -15.10
C ASP A 73 0.21 4.23 -15.09
N GLU A 74 0.62 3.00 -15.28
CA GLU A 74 -0.27 1.84 -15.20
C GLU A 74 -0.86 1.70 -13.80
N PHE A 75 -0.02 1.84 -12.78
CA PHE A 75 -0.52 1.82 -11.40
C PHE A 75 -1.58 2.91 -11.19
N TRP A 76 -1.28 4.11 -11.65
CA TRP A 76 -2.18 5.24 -11.46
C TRP A 76 -3.52 5.02 -12.16
N SER A 77 -3.49 4.44 -13.35
CA SER A 77 -4.72 4.10 -14.08
C SER A 77 -5.55 3.08 -13.30
N MET A 78 -4.91 2.06 -12.75
CA MET A 78 -5.60 0.98 -12.05
C MET A 78 -6.13 1.41 -10.67
N VAL A 79 -5.40 2.23 -9.94
CA VAL A 79 -5.85 2.68 -8.62
C VAL A 79 -7.11 3.54 -8.70
N ASN A 80 -7.33 4.16 -9.84
CA ASN A 80 -8.53 4.95 -10.10
C ASN A 80 -9.71 4.13 -10.63
N ASP A 81 -9.51 2.83 -10.84
CA ASP A 81 -10.57 1.95 -11.33
C ASP A 81 -11.25 1.28 -10.14
N PRO A 82 -12.53 1.62 -9.87
CA PRO A 82 -13.24 1.04 -8.73
C PRO A 82 -13.47 -0.48 -8.82
N LYS A 83 -13.25 -1.06 -10.00
CA LYS A 83 -13.28 -2.53 -10.14
C LYS A 83 -12.01 -3.18 -9.61
N VAL A 84 -10.91 -2.43 -9.55
CA VAL A 84 -9.63 -2.91 -9.04
C VAL A 84 -9.58 -2.75 -7.53
N VAL A 85 -9.84 -1.55 -7.04
CA VAL A 85 -9.79 -1.23 -5.61
C VAL A 85 -10.87 -0.21 -5.28
N SER A 86 -11.43 -0.30 -4.09
CA SER A 86 -12.62 0.46 -3.69
C SER A 86 -12.41 1.98 -3.65
N VAL A 87 -11.20 2.44 -3.42
CA VAL A 87 -10.91 3.87 -3.33
C VAL A 87 -9.44 4.15 -3.62
N ASN A 88 -9.19 5.27 -4.30
CA ASN A 88 -7.85 5.81 -4.45
C ASN A 88 -7.59 6.82 -3.33
N LEU A 89 -6.67 6.49 -2.42
CA LEU A 89 -6.31 7.34 -1.29
C LEU A 89 -5.12 8.24 -1.61
N LEU A 90 -4.56 8.13 -2.81
CA LEU A 90 -3.26 8.74 -3.13
C LEU A 90 -3.42 10.07 -3.84
N ARG A 91 -2.47 10.94 -3.59
CA ARG A 91 -2.21 12.13 -4.42
C ARG A 91 -1.11 11.76 -5.40
N ARG A 92 -0.96 12.55 -6.46
CA ARG A 92 0.07 12.29 -7.47
C ARG A 92 1.46 12.21 -6.87
N GLU A 93 1.76 13.07 -5.90
CA GLU A 93 3.07 13.09 -5.25
C GLU A 93 3.34 11.86 -4.38
N ASP A 94 2.35 11.03 -4.13
CA ASP A 94 2.54 9.79 -3.39
C ASP A 94 3.13 8.67 -4.24
N VAL A 95 3.20 8.86 -5.56
CA VAL A 95 3.83 7.93 -6.50
C VAL A 95 5.05 8.62 -7.08
N GLN A 96 6.24 8.13 -6.72
CA GLN A 96 7.50 8.76 -7.05
C GLN A 96 8.42 7.80 -7.79
N ILE A 97 9.16 8.34 -8.78
CA ILE A 97 10.26 7.60 -9.40
C ILE A 97 11.54 8.10 -8.72
N VAL A 98 12.26 7.17 -8.11
CA VAL A 98 13.42 7.48 -7.26
C VAL A 98 14.63 6.72 -7.78
N THR A 99 15.79 7.38 -7.84
CA THR A 99 17.03 6.70 -8.19
C THR A 99 17.57 5.96 -6.98
N SER A 100 17.89 4.68 -7.18
CA SER A 100 18.52 3.86 -6.15
C SER A 100 19.67 3.08 -6.78
N GLY A 101 20.89 3.45 -6.45
CA GLY A 101 22.06 2.89 -7.10
C GLY A 101 22.07 3.24 -8.59
N ARG A 102 22.10 2.23 -9.43
CA ARG A 102 22.11 2.40 -10.88
C ARG A 102 20.71 2.36 -11.50
N ASN A 103 19.71 2.11 -10.70
CA ASN A 103 18.35 1.86 -11.17
C ASN A 103 17.39 2.94 -10.70
N GLN A 104 16.31 3.10 -11.46
CA GLN A 104 15.17 3.88 -11.02
C GLN A 104 14.10 2.93 -10.54
N ILE A 105 13.54 3.21 -9.39
CA ILE A 105 12.47 2.43 -8.79
C ILE A 105 11.21 3.29 -8.67
N VAL A 106 10.07 2.64 -8.44
CA VAL A 106 8.82 3.36 -8.19
C VAL A 106 8.47 3.16 -6.71
N ALA A 107 8.29 4.26 -6.00
CA ALA A 107 7.88 4.25 -4.60
C ALA A 107 6.44 4.73 -4.49
N ILE A 108 5.59 3.94 -3.87
CA ILE A 108 4.16 4.23 -3.70
C ILE A 108 3.89 4.35 -2.21
N PHE A 109 3.55 5.56 -1.76
CA PHE A 109 3.29 5.85 -0.35
C PHE A 109 1.80 5.74 -0.09
N VAL A 110 1.39 4.68 0.60
CA VAL A 110 -0.02 4.38 0.87
C VAL A 110 -0.35 4.88 2.28
N PRO A 111 -1.26 5.86 2.42
CA PRO A 111 -1.66 6.31 3.75
C PRO A 111 -2.61 5.31 4.40
N ARG A 112 -2.70 5.38 5.72
CA ARG A 112 -3.77 4.68 6.41
C ARG A 112 -5.09 5.39 6.09
N ALA A 113 -6.10 4.63 5.68
CA ALA A 113 -7.42 5.20 5.42
C ALA A 113 -8.10 5.58 6.74
N ASP A 114 -8.87 6.68 6.73
CA ASP A 114 -9.71 6.98 7.88
C ASP A 114 -10.91 6.03 7.90
N PHE A 115 -11.68 6.05 8.99
CA PHE A 115 -12.77 5.09 9.18
C PHE A 115 -13.85 5.20 8.09
N ARG A 116 -14.00 6.35 7.45
CA ARG A 116 -15.01 6.56 6.41
C ARG A 116 -14.67 5.87 5.11
N HIS A 117 -13.39 5.53 4.92
CA HIS A 117 -12.90 4.85 3.74
C HIS A 117 -12.55 3.40 3.97
N ARG A 118 -12.55 2.94 5.23
CA ARG A 118 -12.31 1.53 5.55
C ARG A 118 -13.61 0.75 5.55
N PRO A 119 -13.63 -0.48 5.07
CA PRO A 119 -12.48 -1.21 4.54
C PRO A 119 -12.13 -0.77 3.12
N VAL A 120 -10.84 -0.73 2.82
CA VAL A 120 -10.34 -0.59 1.47
C VAL A 120 -10.18 -2.01 0.93
N TYR A 121 -10.88 -2.33 -0.16
CA TYR A 121 -10.97 -3.71 -0.62
C TYR A 121 -10.80 -3.81 -2.13
N LEU A 122 -10.43 -5.01 -2.57
CA LEU A 122 -10.23 -5.33 -3.99
C LEU A 122 -11.52 -5.91 -4.57
N GLY A 123 -11.77 -5.62 -5.83
CA GLY A 123 -12.94 -6.15 -6.52
C GLY A 123 -14.23 -5.56 -5.97
N GLU A 124 -15.29 -6.34 -6.00
CA GLU A 124 -16.63 -5.85 -5.69
C GLU A 124 -17.13 -6.25 -4.29
N ASP A 125 -16.46 -7.23 -3.66
CA ASP A 125 -16.94 -7.79 -2.39
C ASP A 125 -15.94 -7.50 -1.26
N PRO A 126 -16.31 -6.65 -0.29
CA PRO A 126 -15.41 -6.36 0.83
C PRO A 126 -15.10 -7.59 1.69
N PHE A 127 -15.97 -8.59 1.71
CA PHE A 127 -15.74 -9.78 2.53
C PHE A 127 -14.68 -10.72 1.96
N THR A 128 -14.38 -10.60 0.67
CA THR A 128 -13.33 -11.40 0.04
C THR A 128 -12.12 -10.57 -0.39
N GLY A 129 -12.26 -9.25 -0.44
CA GLY A 129 -11.24 -8.36 -0.97
C GLY A 129 -10.53 -7.47 0.05
N THR A 130 -10.84 -7.60 1.34
CA THR A 130 -10.23 -6.75 2.37
C THR A 130 -9.04 -7.45 3.00
N TYR A 131 -7.91 -6.76 3.05
CA TYR A 131 -6.65 -7.29 3.60
C TYR A 131 -6.16 -6.40 4.73
N TYR A 132 -5.37 -6.99 5.63
CA TYR A 132 -4.67 -6.27 6.68
C TYR A 132 -3.20 -6.71 6.69
N ARG A 133 -2.33 -5.85 7.21
CA ARG A 133 -0.90 -6.12 7.27
C ARG A 133 -0.53 -6.73 8.62
N ARG A 134 0.13 -7.89 8.57
CA ARG A 134 0.62 -8.57 9.76
C ARG A 134 2.09 -8.91 9.54
N GLY A 135 2.98 -8.18 10.23
CA GLY A 135 4.40 -8.30 9.98
C GLY A 135 4.71 -7.92 8.54
N GLU A 136 5.36 -8.79 7.81
CA GLU A 136 5.67 -8.57 6.39
C GLU A 136 4.66 -9.21 5.44
N GLY A 137 3.53 -9.68 5.96
CA GLY A 137 2.53 -10.39 5.15
C GLY A 137 1.19 -9.69 5.05
N ASP A 138 0.51 -9.94 3.94
CA ASP A 138 -0.84 -9.46 3.68
C ASP A 138 -1.81 -10.59 3.97
N CYS A 139 -2.75 -10.35 4.87
CA CYS A 139 -3.70 -11.35 5.33
C CYS A 139 -5.11 -10.90 5.03
N ARG A 140 -5.96 -11.84 4.61
CA ARG A 140 -7.37 -11.51 4.40
C ARG A 140 -8.03 -11.24 5.75
N CYS A 141 -8.80 -10.16 5.84
CA CYS A 141 -9.54 -9.81 7.05
C CYS A 141 -10.64 -10.82 7.35
N PRO A 142 -10.78 -11.23 8.60
CA PRO A 142 -11.94 -12.04 9.01
C PRO A 142 -13.24 -11.26 8.81
N ARG A 143 -14.31 -12.00 8.59
CA ARG A 143 -15.62 -11.41 8.33
C ARG A 143 -16.06 -10.45 9.41
N HIS A 144 -15.87 -10.78 10.68
CA HIS A 144 -16.31 -9.92 11.78
C HIS A 144 -15.57 -8.57 11.82
N GLU A 145 -14.31 -8.56 11.39
CA GLU A 145 -13.56 -7.30 11.32
C GLU A 145 -14.04 -6.43 10.17
N VAL A 146 -14.36 -7.06 9.02
CA VAL A 146 -14.94 -6.33 7.89
C VAL A 146 -16.28 -5.73 8.27
N GLU A 147 -17.12 -6.52 8.96
CA GLU A 147 -18.41 -6.05 9.44
C GLU A 147 -18.26 -4.86 10.39
N ALA A 148 -17.27 -4.90 11.28
CA ALA A 148 -16.99 -3.80 12.18
C ALA A 148 -16.60 -2.52 11.43
N MET A 149 -15.74 -2.64 10.43
CA MET A 149 -15.34 -1.49 9.62
C MET A 149 -16.52 -0.91 8.83
N LEU A 150 -17.39 -1.78 8.31
CA LEU A 150 -18.58 -1.32 7.60
C LEU A 150 -19.56 -0.59 8.52
N ARG A 151 -19.71 -1.06 9.77
CA ARG A 151 -20.55 -0.37 10.77
C ARG A 151 -19.98 1.00 11.10
N ASP A 152 -18.67 1.09 11.30
CA ASP A 152 -18.02 2.37 11.61
C ASP A 152 -18.20 3.36 10.47
N ARG A 153 -18.10 2.90 9.23
CA ARG A 153 -18.30 3.74 8.05
C ARG A 153 -19.73 4.26 7.95
N ALA A 154 -20.69 3.42 8.32
CA ALA A 154 -22.11 3.73 8.20
C ALA A 154 -22.65 4.58 9.36
N ASP A 155 -21.85 4.88 10.40
CA ASP A 155 -22.29 5.66 11.54
C ASP A 155 -22.66 7.08 11.07
N PRO A 156 -23.95 7.47 11.22
CA PRO A 156 -24.39 8.80 10.78
C PRO A 156 -23.90 9.94 11.66
N ASN A 157 -23.39 9.64 12.86
CA ASN A 157 -22.89 10.64 13.78
C ASN A 157 -21.40 10.38 14.03
N PRO A 158 -20.52 11.05 13.28
CA PRO A 158 -19.08 10.84 13.45
C PRO A 158 -18.58 11.21 14.85
N LEU A 159 -19.32 12.04 15.57
CA LEU A 159 -18.93 12.42 16.94
C LEU A 159 -19.28 11.36 17.95
N ALA A 160 -20.23 10.49 17.66
CA ALA A 160 -20.62 9.42 18.58
C ALA A 160 -19.48 8.43 18.82
N GLY A 161 -18.59 8.26 17.82
CA GLY A 161 -17.42 7.40 17.94
C GLY A 161 -16.21 8.07 18.55
N LEU A 162 -16.32 9.35 18.90
CA LEU A 162 -15.22 10.13 19.46
C LEU A 162 -15.40 10.30 20.96
N GLU A 163 -14.74 9.45 21.73
CA GLU A 163 -14.66 9.62 23.15
C GLU A 163 -13.65 10.73 23.45
N PRO A 164 -14.05 11.83 24.09
CA PRO A 164 -13.15 12.98 24.23
C PRO A 164 -11.80 12.66 24.85
N ALA A 165 -11.77 11.72 25.77
CA ALA A 165 -10.55 11.37 26.48
C ALA A 165 -9.75 10.26 25.78
N SER A 166 -10.33 9.56 24.83
CA SER A 166 -9.69 8.40 24.18
C SER A 166 -9.03 8.77 22.86
N ARG A 167 -9.13 10.01 22.46
CA ARG A 167 -8.54 10.51 21.23
C ARG A 167 -7.47 11.54 21.53
#